data_0b1688d6c6cfc65dfd37e3566fb29860
#
_entry.id   0b1688d6c6cfc65dfd37e3566fb29860
#
_cell.length_a   1.000
_cell.length_b   1.000
_cell.length_c   1.000
_cell.angle_alpha   90.00
_cell.angle_beta   90.00
_cell.angle_gamma   90.00
#
_symmetry.space_group_name_H-M   'P 1'
#
loop_
_entity.id
_entity.type
_entity.pdbx_description
1 polymer ?
#
loop_
_entity_poly.entity_id
_entity_poly.type
_entity_poly.pdbx_seq_one_letter_code
_entity_poly.pdbx_strand_id
1 'polypeptide(L)'
;MGAEPRIRVSAVLQWRGRVLLCRHEKPGKEYWLLPGGGVNAGESLVDALQRELAEEIGIVGDEDELPVEGPVAIVDSISPERSFAAKHVVHIIFAGDLTGRSLEAVTSKDAAVRGHRLFDLAELQGIVVHPPIQRFLQRWRPGDPVVYLGALWAP
;
A
#
# COMPACT_ATOMS: atom_id res chain seq x y z
N MET A 1 14.69 -25.41 -4.59
CA MET A 1 13.36 -24.78 -4.60
C MET A 1 13.47 -23.33 -4.19
N GLY A 2 12.90 -22.43 -4.97
CA GLY A 2 12.80 -21.03 -4.60
C GLY A 2 11.73 -20.80 -3.53
N ALA A 3 11.74 -19.60 -2.95
CA ALA A 3 10.67 -19.17 -2.05
C ALA A 3 9.35 -19.04 -2.81
N GLU A 4 8.26 -19.38 -2.16
CA GLU A 4 6.93 -19.21 -2.73
C GLU A 4 6.58 -17.71 -2.78
N PRO A 5 5.77 -17.30 -3.77
CA PRO A 5 5.25 -15.94 -3.79
C PRO A 5 4.43 -15.64 -2.53
N ARG A 6 4.62 -14.45 -1.99
CA ARG A 6 3.83 -13.97 -0.87
C ARG A 6 2.70 -13.08 -1.39
N ILE A 7 1.57 -13.12 -0.73
CA ILE A 7 0.44 -12.25 -1.06
C ILE A 7 0.42 -11.09 -0.08
N ARG A 8 0.46 -9.87 -0.62
CA ARG A 8 0.31 -8.66 0.15
C ARG A 8 -0.94 -7.93 -0.31
N VAL A 9 -1.77 -7.53 0.62
CA VAL A 9 -2.92 -6.68 0.35
C VAL A 9 -2.62 -5.27 0.85
N SER A 10 -2.99 -4.28 0.06
CA SER A 10 -2.75 -2.87 0.40
C SER A 10 -3.85 -1.99 -0.18
N ALA A 11 -3.80 -0.70 0.12
CA ALA A 11 -4.83 0.21 -0.35
C ALA A 11 -4.26 1.56 -0.78
N VAL A 12 -4.82 2.10 -1.86
CA VAL A 12 -4.67 3.51 -2.22
C VAL A 12 -5.66 4.27 -1.33
N LEU A 13 -5.14 4.92 -0.31
CA LEU A 13 -5.95 5.72 0.62
C LEU A 13 -5.79 7.19 0.28
N GLN A 14 -6.86 7.81 -0.18
CA GLN A 14 -6.84 9.19 -0.59
C GLN A 14 -7.51 10.10 0.46
N TRP A 15 -6.92 11.26 0.66
CA TRP A 15 -7.46 12.31 1.51
C TRP A 15 -7.28 13.64 0.80
N ARG A 16 -8.39 14.21 0.33
CA ARG A 16 -8.41 15.50 -0.38
C ARG A 16 -7.36 15.60 -1.50
N GLY A 17 -7.32 14.59 -2.35
CA GLY A 17 -6.39 14.54 -3.49
C GLY A 17 -4.96 14.12 -3.17
N ARG A 18 -4.69 13.78 -1.92
CA ARG A 18 -3.39 13.25 -1.49
C ARG A 18 -3.47 11.76 -1.26
N VAL A 19 -2.34 11.09 -1.28
CA VAL A 19 -2.24 9.65 -1.02
C VAL A 19 -1.40 9.38 0.21
N LEU A 20 -1.85 8.44 1.05
CA LEU A 20 -1.14 8.05 2.26
C LEU A 20 -0.16 6.94 1.95
N LEU A 21 1.11 7.15 2.30
CA LEU A 21 2.17 6.15 2.16
C LEU A 21 2.86 5.91 3.50
N CYS A 22 3.40 4.71 3.65
CA CYS A 22 4.15 4.29 4.83
C CYS A 22 5.64 4.27 4.50
N ARG A 23 6.44 4.91 5.36
CA ARG A 23 7.89 4.95 5.20
C ARG A 23 8.51 3.66 5.72
N HIS A 24 9.47 3.14 4.96
CA HIS A 24 10.32 2.04 5.36
C HIS A 24 11.78 2.44 5.19
N GLU A 25 12.62 1.93 6.07
CA GLU A 25 14.05 2.20 6.01
C GLU A 25 14.82 0.89 5.93
N LYS A 26 15.85 0.91 5.10
CA LYS A 26 16.91 -0.07 5.08
C LYS A 26 18.22 0.71 5.17
N PRO A 27 19.34 0.11 5.62
CA PRO A 27 20.62 0.82 5.66
C PRO A 27 20.93 1.52 4.34
N GLY A 28 21.05 2.86 4.40
CA GLY A 28 21.32 3.69 3.22
C GLY A 28 20.14 3.92 2.27
N LYS A 29 18.92 3.52 2.64
CA LYS A 29 17.76 3.65 1.77
C LYS A 29 16.48 3.99 2.51
N GLU A 30 15.74 4.95 1.96
CA GLU A 30 14.36 5.23 2.37
C GLU A 30 13.45 4.92 1.19
N TYR A 31 12.35 4.24 1.44
CA TYR A 31 11.36 3.95 0.42
C TYR A 31 9.96 3.94 1.05
N TRP A 32 8.95 4.06 0.20
CA TRP A 32 7.57 4.22 0.63
C TRP A 32 6.70 3.11 0.04
N LEU A 33 5.73 2.65 0.81
CA LEU A 33 4.77 1.63 0.38
C LEU A 33 3.34 2.10 0.65
N LEU A 34 2.39 1.55 -0.09
CA LEU A 34 0.99 1.65 0.29
C LEU A 34 0.77 0.96 1.65
N PRO A 35 -0.12 1.50 2.49
CA PRO A 35 -0.50 0.83 3.73
C PRO A 35 -1.07 -0.56 3.43
N GLY A 36 -0.67 -1.55 4.21
CA GLY A 36 -1.10 -2.92 4.03
C GLY A 36 -0.10 -3.90 4.61
N GLY A 37 -0.24 -5.16 4.26
CA GLY A 37 0.63 -6.22 4.75
C GLY A 37 0.28 -7.59 4.22
N GLY A 38 0.91 -8.60 4.76
CA GLY A 38 0.72 -9.99 4.34
C GLY A 38 -0.65 -10.54 4.70
N VAL A 39 -1.18 -11.38 3.83
CA VAL A 39 -2.42 -12.10 4.08
C VAL A 39 -2.10 -13.40 4.80
N ASN A 40 -2.77 -13.65 5.91
CA ASN A 40 -2.63 -14.90 6.64
C ASN A 40 -3.59 -15.96 6.08
N ALA A 41 -3.20 -17.22 6.14
CA ALA A 41 -4.09 -18.31 5.74
C ALA A 41 -5.41 -18.22 6.50
N GLY A 42 -6.52 -18.34 5.78
CA GLY A 42 -7.86 -18.26 6.38
C GLY A 42 -8.46 -16.87 6.46
N GLU A 43 -7.68 -15.82 6.17
CA GLU A 43 -8.22 -14.47 6.07
C GLU A 43 -8.68 -14.18 4.64
N SER A 44 -9.81 -13.47 4.49
CA SER A 44 -10.12 -12.86 3.20
C SER A 44 -9.17 -11.70 2.96
N LEU A 45 -9.08 -11.25 1.71
CA LEU A 45 -8.24 -10.09 1.37
C LEU A 45 -8.70 -8.84 2.13
N VAL A 46 -10.01 -8.63 2.23
CA VAL A 46 -10.56 -7.46 2.94
C VAL A 46 -10.29 -7.55 4.43
N ASP A 47 -10.46 -8.72 5.05
CA ASP A 47 -10.18 -8.90 6.47
C ASP A 47 -8.70 -8.66 6.79
N ALA A 48 -7.80 -9.18 5.95
CA ALA A 48 -6.37 -8.94 6.10
C ALA A 48 -6.05 -7.44 5.98
N LEU A 49 -6.66 -6.76 5.00
CA LEU A 49 -6.45 -5.34 4.81
C LEU A 49 -6.92 -4.53 6.02
N GLN A 50 -8.12 -4.80 6.53
CA GLN A 50 -8.64 -4.09 7.70
C GLN A 50 -7.75 -4.31 8.93
N ARG A 51 -7.27 -5.53 9.13
CA ARG A 51 -6.34 -5.83 10.23
C ARG A 51 -5.05 -5.02 10.10
N GLU A 52 -4.45 -4.99 8.89
CA GLU A 52 -3.21 -4.26 8.65
C GLU A 52 -3.41 -2.74 8.80
N LEU A 53 -4.53 -2.20 8.34
CA LEU A 53 -4.84 -0.78 8.51
C LEU A 53 -5.01 -0.41 9.99
N ALA A 54 -5.60 -1.31 10.77
CA ALA A 54 -5.71 -1.11 12.21
C ALA A 54 -4.33 -1.08 12.88
N GLU A 55 -3.45 -2.02 12.50
CA GLU A 55 -2.09 -2.11 13.06
C GLU A 55 -1.20 -0.95 12.65
N GLU A 56 -1.26 -0.55 11.38
CA GLU A 56 -0.34 0.46 10.83
C GLU A 56 -0.80 1.89 11.06
N ILE A 57 -2.07 2.19 10.88
CA ILE A 57 -2.56 3.57 10.90
C ILE A 57 -3.69 3.80 11.91
N GLY A 58 -3.99 2.81 12.74
CA GLY A 58 -4.93 2.98 13.83
C GLY A 58 -6.40 3.04 13.44
N ILE A 59 -6.77 2.60 12.24
CA ILE A 59 -8.17 2.49 11.83
C ILE A 59 -8.71 1.19 12.41
N VAL A 60 -9.49 1.27 13.47
CA VAL A 60 -9.96 0.11 14.24
C VAL A 60 -11.46 0.15 14.50
N GLY A 61 -12.04 -1.05 14.69
CA GLY A 61 -13.41 -1.23 15.12
C GLY A 61 -14.43 -1.10 13.99
N ASP A 62 -15.64 -1.58 14.26
CA ASP A 62 -16.72 -1.59 13.25
C ASP A 62 -17.12 -0.19 12.80
N GLU A 63 -17.11 0.77 13.74
CA GLU A 63 -17.45 2.16 13.42
C GLU A 63 -16.32 2.87 12.68
N ASP A 64 -15.09 2.42 12.89
CA ASP A 64 -13.90 3.01 12.29
C ASP A 64 -13.40 2.21 11.08
N GLU A 65 -14.00 1.06 10.81
CA GLU A 65 -13.64 0.27 9.66
C GLU A 65 -13.77 1.10 8.39
N LEU A 66 -12.71 1.10 7.58
CA LEU A 66 -12.67 1.89 6.37
C LEU A 66 -13.33 1.13 5.22
N PRO A 67 -14.41 1.67 4.63
CA PRO A 67 -14.93 1.07 3.41
C PRO A 67 -13.87 1.07 2.32
N VAL A 68 -13.65 -0.09 1.72
CA VAL A 68 -12.68 -0.24 0.61
C VAL A 68 -13.39 -0.84 -0.58
N GLU A 69 -12.91 -0.49 -1.76
CA GLU A 69 -13.39 -1.03 -3.02
C GLU A 69 -12.25 -1.66 -3.79
N GLY A 70 -12.56 -2.60 -4.64
CA GLY A 70 -11.57 -3.22 -5.49
C GLY A 70 -11.69 -4.74 -5.52
N PRO A 71 -10.60 -5.40 -5.94
CA PRO A 71 -9.28 -4.83 -6.24
C PRO A 71 -9.29 -3.78 -7.35
N VAL A 72 -8.37 -2.81 -7.26
CA VAL A 72 -8.20 -1.78 -8.30
C VAL A 72 -6.97 -2.02 -9.14
N ALA A 73 -5.97 -2.70 -8.60
CA ALA A 73 -4.76 -3.08 -9.33
C ALA A 73 -4.13 -4.33 -8.74
N ILE A 74 -3.40 -5.04 -9.59
CA ILE A 74 -2.58 -6.17 -9.21
C ILE A 74 -1.20 -5.95 -9.82
N VAL A 75 -0.15 -6.18 -9.03
CA VAL A 75 1.22 -6.03 -9.50
C VAL A 75 2.09 -7.11 -8.89
N ASP A 76 2.98 -7.67 -9.73
CA ASP A 76 4.03 -8.55 -9.26
C ASP A 76 5.27 -7.74 -8.90
N SER A 77 5.85 -7.97 -7.74
CA SER A 77 7.13 -7.41 -7.36
C SER A 77 8.11 -8.58 -7.28
N ILE A 78 8.97 -8.68 -8.28
CA ILE A 78 9.91 -9.79 -8.41
C ILE A 78 11.32 -9.22 -8.41
N SER A 79 12.14 -9.63 -7.42
CA SER A 79 13.52 -9.18 -7.36
C SER A 79 14.29 -9.72 -8.56
N PRO A 80 15.28 -8.96 -9.08
CA PRO A 80 16.08 -9.41 -10.21
C PRO A 80 17.04 -10.55 -9.87
N GLU A 81 17.20 -10.89 -8.61
CA GLU A 81 18.08 -11.98 -8.18
C GLU A 81 17.52 -13.33 -8.58
N ARG A 82 18.32 -14.12 -9.29
CA ARG A 82 17.95 -15.46 -9.69
C ARG A 82 18.55 -16.48 -8.72
N SER A 83 18.13 -16.43 -7.46
CA SER A 83 18.63 -17.31 -6.41
C SER A 83 17.49 -17.69 -5.49
N PHE A 84 17.77 -18.55 -4.51
CA PHE A 84 16.81 -18.88 -3.46
C PHE A 84 16.38 -17.65 -2.64
N ALA A 85 17.18 -16.58 -2.68
CA ALA A 85 16.89 -15.34 -1.99
C ALA A 85 15.98 -14.42 -2.83
N ALA A 86 15.65 -14.80 -4.07
CA ALA A 86 14.74 -14.01 -4.91
C ALA A 86 13.39 -13.85 -4.21
N LYS A 87 12.94 -12.60 -4.15
CA LYS A 87 11.67 -12.26 -3.53
C LYS A 87 10.61 -12.07 -4.59
N HIS A 88 9.44 -12.64 -4.34
CA HIS A 88 8.27 -12.43 -5.20
C HIS A 88 7.08 -12.13 -4.31
N VAL A 89 6.49 -10.96 -4.50
CA VAL A 89 5.29 -10.54 -3.80
C VAL A 89 4.22 -10.21 -4.83
N VAL A 90 3.05 -10.81 -4.67
CA VAL A 90 1.86 -10.44 -5.46
C VAL A 90 1.12 -9.40 -4.64
N HIS A 91 1.06 -8.16 -5.15
CA HIS A 91 0.34 -7.08 -4.51
C HIS A 91 -1.07 -7.00 -5.06
N ILE A 92 -2.05 -7.07 -4.18
CA ILE A 92 -3.47 -6.89 -4.52
C ILE A 92 -3.89 -5.58 -3.86
N ILE A 93 -4.21 -4.59 -4.67
CA ILE A 93 -4.41 -3.21 -4.24
C ILE A 93 -5.88 -2.86 -4.28
N PHE A 94 -6.40 -2.39 -3.15
CA PHE A 94 -7.74 -1.84 -2.99
C PHE A 94 -7.66 -0.32 -2.93
N ALA A 95 -8.80 0.35 -2.81
CA ALA A 95 -8.85 1.80 -2.65
C ALA A 95 -9.83 2.17 -1.54
N GLY A 96 -9.54 3.25 -0.85
CA GLY A 96 -10.40 3.80 0.18
C GLY A 96 -10.28 5.32 0.24
N ASP A 97 -11.33 5.98 0.71
CA ASP A 97 -11.38 7.43 0.82
C ASP A 97 -11.37 7.83 2.30
N LEU A 98 -10.36 8.58 2.68
CA LEU A 98 -10.20 9.11 4.04
C LEU A 98 -10.78 10.51 4.21
N THR A 99 -11.37 11.09 3.17
CA THR A 99 -11.78 12.51 3.14
C THR A 99 -12.77 12.88 4.27
N GLY A 100 -13.62 11.93 4.68
CA GLY A 100 -14.54 12.17 5.80
C GLY A 100 -13.89 12.19 7.17
N ARG A 101 -12.61 11.90 7.28
CA ARG A 101 -11.86 11.85 8.54
C ARG A 101 -11.10 13.14 8.76
N SER A 102 -10.84 13.49 10.03
CA SER A 102 -9.99 14.63 10.34
C SER A 102 -8.54 14.36 9.96
N LEU A 103 -7.78 15.40 9.67
CA LEU A 103 -6.36 15.27 9.38
C LEU A 103 -5.63 14.59 10.56
N GLU A 104 -6.01 14.93 11.79
CA GLU A 104 -5.43 14.35 12.99
C GLU A 104 -5.66 12.83 13.05
N ALA A 105 -6.86 12.36 12.67
CA ALA A 105 -7.15 10.94 12.62
C ALA A 105 -6.35 10.23 11.52
N VAL A 106 -6.13 10.90 10.39
CA VAL A 106 -5.37 10.36 9.26
C VAL A 106 -3.87 10.35 9.54
N THR A 107 -3.37 11.36 10.26
CA THR A 107 -1.96 11.49 10.60
C THR A 107 -1.77 11.42 12.12
N SER A 108 -2.22 10.33 12.74
CA SER A 108 -2.15 10.13 14.17
C SER A 108 -0.73 10.25 14.71
N LYS A 109 -0.58 10.40 16.03
CA LYS A 109 0.72 10.43 16.71
C LYS A 109 1.58 9.23 16.31
N ASP A 110 0.95 8.07 16.22
CA ASP A 110 1.63 6.84 15.84
C ASP A 110 2.10 6.88 14.39
N ALA A 111 1.35 7.53 13.51
CA ALA A 111 1.74 7.70 12.12
C ALA A 111 3.06 8.48 12.00
N ALA A 112 3.23 9.54 12.76
CA ALA A 112 4.48 10.31 12.77
C ALA A 112 5.66 9.46 13.22
N VAL A 113 5.46 8.64 14.26
CA VAL A 113 6.48 7.75 14.79
C VAL A 113 6.81 6.63 13.81
N ARG A 114 5.80 6.10 13.15
CA ARG A 114 5.94 5.00 12.19
C ARG A 114 6.30 5.45 10.78
N GLY A 115 6.29 6.76 10.51
CA GLY A 115 6.64 7.29 9.20
C GLY A 115 5.53 7.21 8.17
N HIS A 116 4.28 7.44 8.57
CA HIS A 116 3.19 7.65 7.61
C HIS A 116 3.19 9.10 7.15
N ARG A 117 2.84 9.32 5.89
CA ARG A 117 2.75 10.67 5.35
C ARG A 117 1.76 10.75 4.20
N LEU A 118 1.03 11.85 4.13
CA LEU A 118 0.22 12.20 2.97
C LEU A 118 1.09 12.92 1.94
N PHE A 119 1.03 12.48 0.70
CA PHE A 119 1.77 13.06 -0.41
C PHE A 119 0.82 13.68 -1.43
N ASP A 120 1.14 14.88 -1.90
CA ASP A 120 0.53 15.37 -3.12
C ASP A 120 0.98 14.49 -4.29
N LEU A 121 0.11 14.27 -5.25
CA LEU A 121 0.43 13.38 -6.37
C LEU A 121 1.68 13.84 -7.14
N ALA A 122 1.92 15.16 -7.20
CA ALA A 122 3.10 15.70 -7.85
C ALA A 122 4.41 15.36 -7.12
N GLU A 123 4.36 15.10 -5.82
CA GLU A 123 5.55 14.75 -5.04
C GLU A 123 6.04 13.32 -5.30
N LEU A 124 5.19 12.45 -5.85
CA LEU A 124 5.49 11.03 -5.97
C LEU A 124 6.70 10.73 -6.87
N GLN A 125 7.00 11.59 -7.83
CA GLN A 125 8.15 11.41 -8.69
C GLN A 125 9.49 11.64 -7.97
N GLY A 126 9.46 12.35 -6.86
CA GLY A 126 10.66 12.67 -6.07
C GLY A 126 10.99 11.64 -4.99
N ILE A 127 10.22 10.58 -4.86
CA ILE A 127 10.43 9.55 -3.83
C ILE A 127 10.51 8.16 -4.45
N VAL A 128 11.08 7.22 -3.71
CA VAL A 128 11.10 5.82 -4.09
C VAL A 128 9.86 5.14 -3.53
N VAL A 129 9.01 4.62 -4.39
CA VAL A 129 7.84 3.82 -4.03
C VAL A 129 8.11 2.38 -4.43
N HIS A 130 7.82 1.45 -3.55
CA HIS A 130 8.01 0.03 -3.81
C HIS A 130 6.68 -0.74 -3.72
N PRO A 131 6.23 -1.45 -4.77
CA PRO A 131 6.76 -1.44 -6.13
C PRO A 131 6.60 -0.07 -6.79
N PRO A 132 7.34 0.23 -7.88
CA PRO A 132 7.33 1.57 -8.48
C PRO A 132 6.04 1.83 -9.26
N ILE A 133 5.00 2.25 -8.54
CA ILE A 133 3.64 2.46 -9.07
C ILE A 133 3.23 3.94 -9.07
N GLN A 134 4.19 4.86 -9.05
CA GLN A 134 3.91 6.30 -8.99
C GLN A 134 2.96 6.74 -10.10
N ARG A 135 3.21 6.27 -11.33
CA ARG A 135 2.36 6.63 -12.47
C ARG A 135 0.92 6.15 -12.29
N PHE A 136 0.75 4.93 -11.79
CA PHE A 136 -0.58 4.41 -11.48
C PHE A 136 -1.26 5.28 -10.43
N LEU A 137 -0.58 5.61 -9.33
CA LEU A 137 -1.13 6.45 -8.25
C LEU A 137 -1.53 7.83 -8.75
N GLN A 138 -0.79 8.39 -9.70
CA GLN A 138 -1.07 9.71 -10.26
C GLN A 138 -2.26 9.73 -11.21
N ARG A 139 -2.57 8.60 -11.84
CA ARG A 139 -3.58 8.51 -12.89
C ARG A 139 -4.87 7.85 -12.46
N TRP A 140 -4.80 7.00 -11.45
CA TRP A 140 -5.97 6.25 -11.01
C TRP A 140 -7.08 7.17 -10.49
N ARG A 141 -8.33 6.85 -10.88
CA ARG A 141 -9.54 7.53 -10.41
C ARG A 141 -10.56 6.48 -9.97
N PRO A 142 -11.39 6.79 -8.95
CA PRO A 142 -12.51 5.93 -8.59
C PRO A 142 -13.35 5.57 -9.80
N GLY A 143 -13.69 4.29 -9.93
CA GLY A 143 -14.46 3.80 -11.08
C GLY A 143 -13.61 3.27 -12.23
N ASP A 144 -12.31 3.49 -12.21
CA ASP A 144 -11.43 2.88 -13.22
C ASP A 144 -11.50 1.35 -13.13
N PRO A 145 -11.39 0.64 -14.27
CA PRO A 145 -11.36 -0.82 -14.24
C PRO A 145 -10.09 -1.32 -13.55
N VAL A 146 -10.16 -2.54 -13.00
CA VAL A 146 -9.00 -3.18 -12.40
C VAL A 146 -7.91 -3.37 -13.47
N VAL A 147 -6.66 -3.11 -13.10
CA VAL A 147 -5.52 -3.20 -14.00
C VAL A 147 -4.45 -4.11 -13.44
N TYR A 148 -3.85 -4.91 -14.32
CA TYR A 148 -2.62 -5.64 -13.99
C TYR A 148 -1.43 -4.80 -14.44
N LEU A 149 -0.58 -4.41 -13.49
CA LEU A 149 0.56 -3.52 -13.76
C LEU A 149 1.82 -4.26 -14.19
N GLY A 150 1.78 -5.59 -14.23
CA GLY A 150 2.91 -6.40 -14.63
C GLY A 150 3.91 -6.63 -13.51
N ALA A 151 5.13 -6.98 -13.88
CA ALA A 151 6.22 -7.23 -12.95
C ALA A 151 7.08 -5.97 -12.81
N LEU A 152 7.09 -5.39 -11.61
CA LEU A 152 7.79 -4.15 -11.31
C LEU A 152 8.74 -4.34 -10.13
N TRP A 153 9.91 -3.73 -10.20
CA TRP A 153 10.87 -3.76 -9.10
C TRP A 153 11.59 -2.42 -8.99
N ALA A 154 11.65 -1.88 -7.78
CA ALA A 154 12.46 -0.72 -7.47
C ALA A 154 13.80 -1.18 -6.91
N PRO A 155 14.92 -0.70 -7.45
CA PRO A 155 16.25 -1.09 -6.95
C PRO A 155 16.53 -0.60 -5.54
#